data_eac53c5cfa59f5a10fe0b5ea917963e6
#
_entry.id   eac53c5cfa59f5a10fe0b5ea917963e6
#
_cell.length_a   1.000
_cell.length_b   1.000
_cell.length_c   1.000
_cell.angle_alpha   90.00
_cell.angle_beta   90.00
_cell.angle_gamma   90.00
#
_symmetry.space_group_name_H-M   'P 1'
#
loop_
_entity.id
_entity.type
_entity.pdbx_description
1 polymer ?
#
loop_
_entity_poly.entity_id
_entity_poly.type
_entity_poly.pdbx_seq_one_letter_code
_entity_poly.pdbx_strand_id
1 'polypeptide(L)'
;MGLIISTEEKNALIQCQSDIRYKYTLKRIADTETLWSIVENEDTFSIQYHGKMKLFPIWFAKEYAQDFCVNERKDCQSIAIDLDCFENSVIDFICEKGLYINVFPTEKGSFGQIVSLKKFAEDLSILLEDYE
;
A
#
# COMPACT_ATOMS: atom_id res chain seq x y z
N MET A 1 -17.12 1.35 -3.00
CA MET A 1 -17.03 -0.04 -3.47
C MET A 1 -15.64 -0.31 -4.01
N GLY A 2 -15.05 -1.43 -3.62
CA GLY A 2 -13.72 -1.78 -4.06
C GLY A 2 -13.68 -2.33 -5.48
N LEU A 3 -12.47 -2.51 -5.98
CA LEU A 3 -12.25 -3.12 -7.28
C LEU A 3 -12.48 -4.63 -7.21
N ILE A 4 -12.97 -5.17 -8.30
CA ILE A 4 -13.06 -6.62 -8.46
C ILE A 4 -11.78 -7.05 -9.19
N ILE A 5 -11.00 -7.90 -8.52
CA ILE A 5 -9.72 -8.35 -9.04
C ILE A 5 -9.85 -9.76 -9.57
N SER A 6 -9.54 -9.96 -10.85
CA SER A 6 -9.54 -11.29 -11.43
C SER A 6 -8.28 -12.05 -10.99
N THR A 7 -8.38 -13.39 -10.98
CA THR A 7 -7.23 -14.24 -10.67
C THR A 7 -6.08 -14.01 -11.64
N GLU A 8 -6.40 -13.76 -12.91
CA GLU A 8 -5.40 -13.51 -13.95
C GLU A 8 -4.65 -12.22 -13.69
N GLU A 9 -5.36 -11.14 -13.33
CA GLU A 9 -4.75 -9.85 -13.00
C GLU A 9 -3.84 -9.99 -11.79
N LYS A 10 -4.32 -10.66 -10.75
CA LYS A 10 -3.57 -10.89 -9.52
C LYS A 10 -2.26 -11.62 -9.80
N ASN A 11 -2.33 -12.72 -10.57
CA ASN A 11 -1.14 -13.51 -10.89
C ASN A 11 -0.15 -12.72 -11.74
N ALA A 12 -0.64 -11.95 -12.69
CA ALA A 12 0.21 -11.12 -13.54
C ALA A 12 0.95 -10.06 -12.72
N LEU A 13 0.25 -9.39 -11.82
CA LEU A 13 0.85 -8.35 -10.99
C LEU A 13 1.89 -8.89 -10.03
N ILE A 14 1.63 -10.05 -9.43
CA ILE A 14 2.58 -10.68 -8.50
C ILE A 14 3.89 -11.02 -9.21
N GLN A 15 3.83 -11.36 -10.49
CA GLN A 15 5.00 -11.71 -11.28
C GLN A 15 5.73 -10.52 -11.88
N CYS A 16 5.12 -9.34 -11.87
CA CYS A 16 5.75 -8.13 -12.38
C CYS A 16 6.88 -7.66 -11.50
N GLN A 17 7.79 -6.87 -12.08
CA GLN A 17 8.83 -6.20 -11.30
C GLN A 17 8.20 -5.15 -10.40
N SER A 18 8.89 -4.82 -9.31
CA SER A 18 8.34 -3.90 -8.30
C SER A 18 8.06 -2.49 -8.83
N ASP A 19 8.85 -2.00 -9.79
CA ASP A 19 8.62 -0.69 -10.37
C ASP A 19 7.34 -0.64 -11.23
N ILE A 20 7.01 -1.75 -11.89
CA ILE A 20 5.77 -1.87 -12.67
C ILE A 20 4.57 -1.93 -11.71
N ARG A 21 4.69 -2.71 -10.64
CA ARG A 21 3.64 -2.77 -9.61
C ARG A 21 3.43 -1.40 -8.95
N TYR A 22 4.51 -0.66 -8.74
CA TYR A 22 4.45 0.68 -8.17
C TYR A 22 3.58 1.61 -9.03
N LYS A 23 3.86 1.69 -10.31
CA LYS A 23 3.13 2.56 -11.23
C LYS A 23 1.66 2.17 -11.32
N TYR A 24 1.40 0.86 -11.43
CA TYR A 24 0.05 0.35 -11.54
C TYR A 24 -0.73 0.64 -10.25
N THR A 25 -0.11 0.42 -9.09
CA THR A 25 -0.74 0.66 -7.80
C THR A 25 -1.13 2.12 -7.63
N LEU A 26 -0.24 3.05 -7.96
CA LEU A 26 -0.55 4.47 -7.86
C LEU A 26 -1.70 4.88 -8.78
N LYS A 27 -1.71 4.34 -9.99
CA LYS A 27 -2.79 4.61 -10.94
C LYS A 27 -4.14 4.14 -10.39
N ARG A 28 -4.17 2.95 -9.82
CA ARG A 28 -5.42 2.40 -9.27
C ARG A 28 -5.86 3.16 -8.02
N ILE A 29 -4.92 3.59 -7.20
CA ILE A 29 -5.24 4.44 -6.04
C ILE A 29 -5.83 5.77 -6.50
N ALA A 30 -5.28 6.38 -7.54
CA ALA A 30 -5.82 7.61 -8.10
C ALA A 30 -7.23 7.40 -8.64
N ASP A 31 -7.49 6.27 -9.30
CA ASP A 31 -8.82 5.93 -9.85
C ASP A 31 -9.88 5.78 -8.75
N THR A 32 -9.52 5.17 -7.64
CA THR A 32 -10.47 4.81 -6.57
C THR A 32 -10.44 5.78 -5.40
N GLU A 33 -9.42 6.62 -5.30
CA GLU A 33 -9.17 7.53 -4.19
C GLU A 33 -9.07 6.78 -2.84
N THR A 34 -8.64 5.52 -2.90
CA THR A 34 -8.52 4.64 -1.73
C THR A 34 -7.27 3.80 -1.85
N LEU A 35 -6.55 3.65 -0.74
CA LEU A 35 -5.47 2.68 -0.62
C LEU A 35 -5.77 1.73 0.53
N TRP A 36 -5.06 0.61 0.56
CA TRP A 36 -5.26 -0.42 1.59
C TRP A 36 -3.95 -0.66 2.32
N SER A 37 -4.06 -0.89 3.61
CA SER A 37 -2.91 -1.28 4.45
C SER A 37 -3.37 -2.38 5.40
N ILE A 38 -2.55 -2.71 6.38
CA ILE A 38 -2.89 -3.73 7.37
C ILE A 38 -2.69 -3.17 8.78
N VAL A 39 -3.52 -3.64 9.71
CA VAL A 39 -3.45 -3.24 11.11
C VAL A 39 -3.30 -4.49 11.97
N GLU A 40 -2.60 -4.36 13.08
CA GLU A 40 -2.46 -5.41 14.08
C GLU A 40 -3.67 -5.46 14.99
N ASN A 41 -4.30 -4.30 15.20
CA ASN A 41 -5.54 -4.14 15.96
C ASN A 41 -6.20 -2.84 15.50
N GLU A 42 -7.29 -2.45 16.14
CA GLU A 42 -8.09 -1.28 15.73
C GLU A 42 -7.30 0.02 15.64
N ASP A 43 -6.26 0.16 16.43
CA ASP A 43 -5.53 1.44 16.54
C ASP A 43 -4.08 1.39 16.05
N THR A 44 -3.60 0.23 15.62
CA THR A 44 -2.17 0.05 15.35
C THR A 44 -1.90 -0.52 13.96
N PHE A 45 -1.32 0.31 13.08
CA PHE A 45 -0.85 -0.17 11.78
C PHE A 45 0.30 -1.15 11.95
N SER A 46 0.32 -2.17 11.09
CA SER A 46 1.42 -3.12 11.05
C SER A 46 2.59 -2.51 10.29
N ILE A 47 3.75 -2.47 10.92
CA ILE A 47 4.96 -1.90 10.33
C ILE A 47 5.90 -3.03 9.98
N GLN A 48 6.45 -2.99 8.76
CA GLN A 48 7.46 -3.95 8.32
C GLN A 48 8.85 -3.39 8.63
N TYR A 49 9.82 -4.28 8.73
CA TYR A 49 11.22 -3.89 8.97
C TYR A 49 12.10 -4.49 7.88
N HIS A 50 12.99 -3.67 7.34
CA HIS A 50 14.00 -4.10 6.40
C HIS A 50 15.34 -3.48 6.83
N GLY A 51 16.14 -4.26 7.57
CA GLY A 51 17.32 -3.71 8.21
C GLY A 51 16.92 -2.64 9.21
N LYS A 52 17.43 -1.45 9.04
CA LYS A 52 17.12 -0.31 9.91
C LYS A 52 15.92 0.50 9.41
N MET A 53 15.39 0.16 8.24
CA MET A 53 14.24 0.86 7.67
C MET A 53 12.94 0.33 8.25
N LYS A 54 12.03 1.24 8.54
CA LYS A 54 10.66 0.92 8.95
C LYS A 54 9.76 1.23 7.77
N LEU A 55 8.87 0.30 7.42
CA LEU A 55 8.09 0.37 6.21
C LEU A 55 6.59 0.32 6.50
N PHE A 56 5.84 1.16 5.80
CA PHE A 56 4.38 1.19 5.83
C PHE A 56 3.89 0.54 4.53
N PRO A 57 3.34 -0.69 4.58
CA PRO A 57 2.91 -1.40 3.37
C PRO A 57 1.58 -0.90 2.87
N ILE A 58 1.45 -0.77 1.55
CA ILE A 58 0.17 -0.37 0.93
C ILE A 58 -0.11 -1.20 -0.32
N TRP A 59 -1.40 -1.32 -0.62
CA TRP A 59 -1.92 -1.98 -1.82
C TRP A 59 -3.09 -1.17 -2.36
N PHE A 60 -3.52 -1.45 -3.57
CA PHE A 60 -4.66 -0.75 -4.16
C PHE A 60 -5.99 -1.50 -3.97
N ALA A 61 -5.97 -2.71 -3.47
CA ALA A 61 -7.18 -3.53 -3.29
C ALA A 61 -7.08 -4.40 -2.04
N LYS A 62 -8.24 -4.67 -1.46
CA LYS A 62 -8.37 -5.45 -0.23
C LYS A 62 -7.76 -6.85 -0.36
N GLU A 63 -7.96 -7.51 -1.50
CA GLU A 63 -7.50 -8.88 -1.73
C GLU A 63 -6.00 -9.02 -1.52
N TYR A 64 -5.23 -8.07 -2.02
CA TYR A 64 -3.76 -8.11 -1.87
C TYR A 64 -3.32 -7.89 -0.43
N ALA A 65 -3.98 -6.96 0.26
CA ALA A 65 -3.69 -6.71 1.67
C ALA A 65 -4.03 -7.94 2.52
N GLN A 66 -5.16 -8.58 2.26
CA GLN A 66 -5.56 -9.78 2.99
C GLN A 66 -4.63 -10.97 2.71
N ASP A 67 -4.16 -11.12 1.48
CA ASP A 67 -3.20 -12.18 1.15
C ASP A 67 -1.90 -12.03 1.92
N PHE A 68 -1.55 -10.80 2.28
CA PHE A 68 -0.35 -10.53 3.07
C PHE A 68 -0.55 -10.88 4.55
N CYS A 69 -1.78 -10.97 5.01
CA CYS A 69 -2.13 -11.32 6.40
C CYS A 69 -2.17 -12.84 6.57
N VAL A 70 -1.02 -13.49 6.36
CA VAL A 70 -0.88 -14.95 6.48
C VAL A 70 0.35 -15.27 7.33
N ASN A 71 0.42 -16.50 7.82
CA ASN A 71 1.55 -17.00 8.63
C ASN A 71 1.79 -16.10 9.85
N GLU A 72 2.92 -15.43 9.91
CA GLU A 72 3.29 -14.57 11.04
C GLU A 72 2.36 -13.35 11.21
N ARG A 73 1.63 -12.99 10.16
CA ARG A 73 0.73 -11.84 10.16
C ARG A 73 -0.74 -12.22 10.13
N LYS A 74 -1.04 -13.46 10.49
CA LYS A 74 -2.43 -13.99 10.46
C LYS A 74 -3.40 -13.21 11.35
N ASP A 75 -2.91 -12.53 12.36
CA ASP A 75 -3.74 -11.74 13.26
C ASP A 75 -3.96 -10.30 12.76
N CYS A 76 -3.31 -9.93 11.66
CA CYS A 76 -3.49 -8.64 11.05
C CYS A 76 -4.76 -8.61 10.20
N GLN A 77 -5.31 -7.43 9.99
CA GLN A 77 -6.49 -7.23 9.16
C GLN A 77 -6.23 -6.14 8.15
N SER A 78 -6.85 -6.27 6.98
CA SER A 78 -6.78 -5.22 5.97
C SER A 78 -7.66 -4.05 6.37
N ILE A 79 -7.23 -2.85 6.02
CA ILE A 79 -7.98 -1.63 6.30
C ILE A 79 -7.97 -0.72 5.06
N ALA A 80 -9.14 -0.17 4.73
CA ALA A 80 -9.25 0.80 3.65
C ALA A 80 -8.94 2.19 4.20
N ILE A 81 -8.17 2.95 3.45
CA ILE A 81 -7.81 4.32 3.81
C ILE A 81 -8.14 5.19 2.60
N ASP A 82 -9.12 6.07 2.72
CA ASP A 82 -9.37 7.01 1.64
C ASP A 82 -8.30 8.10 1.63
N LEU A 83 -8.19 8.83 0.53
CA LEU A 83 -7.13 9.83 0.38
C LEU A 83 -7.26 10.98 1.37
N ASP A 84 -8.49 11.35 1.75
CA ASP A 84 -8.70 12.39 2.76
C ASP A 84 -8.15 11.96 4.12
N CYS A 85 -8.44 10.73 4.52
CA CYS A 85 -7.90 10.17 5.76
C CYS A 85 -6.38 10.05 5.69
N PHE A 86 -5.86 9.65 4.54
CA PHE A 86 -4.42 9.54 4.34
C PHE A 86 -3.74 10.90 4.56
N GLU A 87 -4.26 11.95 3.93
CA GLU A 87 -3.70 13.31 4.06
C GLU A 87 -3.82 13.86 5.47
N ASN A 88 -4.96 13.63 6.14
CA ASN A 88 -5.26 14.27 7.42
C ASN A 88 -4.70 13.53 8.63
N SER A 89 -4.40 12.23 8.49
CA SER A 89 -4.01 11.43 9.66
C SER A 89 -2.83 10.52 9.38
N VAL A 90 -2.84 9.79 8.28
CA VAL A 90 -1.83 8.74 8.03
C VAL A 90 -0.47 9.34 7.69
N ILE A 91 -0.45 10.44 6.96
CA ILE A 91 0.81 11.14 6.64
C ILE A 91 1.53 11.56 7.92
N ASP A 92 0.78 12.09 8.90
CA ASP A 92 1.37 12.50 10.17
C ASP A 92 1.96 11.30 10.90
N PHE A 93 1.27 10.17 10.89
CA PHE A 93 1.76 8.93 11.48
C PHE A 93 3.07 8.48 10.81
N ILE A 94 3.11 8.49 9.48
CA ILE A 94 4.30 8.10 8.72
C ILE A 94 5.48 9.01 9.04
N CYS A 95 5.26 10.32 9.08
CA CYS A 95 6.30 11.29 9.40
C CYS A 95 6.80 11.13 10.83
N GLU A 96 5.89 10.97 11.77
CA GLU A 96 6.23 10.84 13.20
C GLU A 96 7.06 9.60 13.47
N LYS A 97 6.75 8.50 12.81
CA LYS A 97 7.46 7.23 12.98
C LYS A 97 8.68 7.08 12.07
N GLY A 98 8.88 8.01 11.14
CA GLY A 98 10.00 7.93 10.20
C GLY A 98 9.90 6.76 9.23
N LEU A 99 8.71 6.53 8.70
CA LEU A 99 8.46 5.37 7.83
C LEU A 99 8.71 5.69 6.37
N TYR A 100 9.18 4.69 5.64
CA TYR A 100 9.10 4.68 4.19
C TYR A 100 7.85 3.94 3.76
N ILE A 101 7.43 4.13 2.51
CA ILE A 101 6.26 3.44 1.99
C ILE A 101 6.71 2.26 1.15
N ASN A 102 6.16 1.09 1.44
CA ASN A 102 6.43 -0.14 0.71
C ASN A 102 5.22 -0.44 -0.16
N VAL A 103 5.34 -0.13 -1.45
CA VAL A 103 4.22 -0.21 -2.38
C VAL A 103 4.12 -1.61 -2.97
N PHE A 104 3.05 -2.29 -2.63
CA PHE A 104 2.71 -3.62 -3.13
C PHE A 104 3.73 -4.72 -2.79
N PRO A 105 4.01 -4.96 -1.50
CA PRO A 105 4.77 -6.16 -1.14
C PRO A 105 3.92 -7.41 -1.39
N THR A 106 4.56 -8.54 -1.67
CA THR A 106 3.87 -9.79 -1.92
C THR A 106 3.98 -10.73 -0.73
N GLU A 107 3.03 -11.68 -0.63
CA GLU A 107 2.99 -12.65 0.46
C GLU A 107 4.22 -13.55 0.56
N LYS A 108 4.99 -13.65 -0.50
CA LYS A 108 6.21 -14.47 -0.54
C LYS A 108 7.42 -13.79 0.11
N GLY A 109 7.19 -12.71 0.84
CA GLY A 109 8.26 -12.01 1.53
C GLY A 109 9.07 -11.07 0.67
N SER A 110 8.67 -10.89 -0.58
CA SER A 110 9.30 -9.90 -1.46
C SER A 110 8.81 -8.52 -1.08
N PHE A 111 9.75 -7.58 -0.97
CA PHE A 111 9.36 -6.18 -0.78
C PHE A 111 8.85 -5.62 -2.10
N GLY A 112 7.92 -4.67 -2.01
CA GLY A 112 7.50 -3.92 -3.16
C GLY A 112 8.51 -2.80 -3.46
N GLN A 113 8.05 -1.76 -4.12
CA GLN A 113 8.88 -0.58 -4.35
C GLN A 113 8.91 0.26 -3.09
N ILE A 114 10.08 0.45 -2.51
CA ILE A 114 10.25 1.25 -1.28
C ILE A 114 10.58 2.68 -1.68
N VAL A 115 9.73 3.61 -1.27
CA VAL A 115 9.89 5.04 -1.60
C VAL A 115 9.67 5.90 -0.36
N SER A 116 10.20 7.12 -0.39
CA SER A 116 9.90 8.09 0.65
C SER A 116 8.46 8.58 0.52
N LEU A 117 7.90 9.10 1.60
CA LEU A 117 6.57 9.71 1.57
C LEU A 117 6.52 10.84 0.55
N LYS A 118 7.58 11.65 0.46
CA LYS A 118 7.65 12.76 -0.47
C LYS A 118 7.51 12.27 -1.92
N LYS A 119 8.27 11.24 -2.30
CA LYS A 119 8.21 10.70 -3.66
C LYS A 119 6.84 10.11 -3.95
N PHE A 120 6.28 9.35 -3.02
CA PHE A 120 4.96 8.76 -3.18
C PHE A 120 3.91 9.85 -3.40
N ALA A 121 3.93 10.89 -2.58
CA ALA A 121 2.97 11.98 -2.67
C ALA A 121 3.10 12.75 -3.99
N GLU A 122 4.32 13.01 -4.42
CA GLU A 122 4.57 13.70 -5.69
C GLU A 122 4.07 12.90 -6.88
N ASP A 123 4.40 11.61 -6.92
CA ASP A 123 3.99 10.72 -8.02
C ASP A 123 2.48 10.56 -8.06
N LEU A 124 1.84 10.41 -6.90
CA LEU A 124 0.39 10.29 -6.83
C LEU A 124 -0.30 11.59 -7.24
N SER A 125 0.24 12.74 -6.83
CA SER A 125 -0.33 14.04 -7.20
C SER A 125 -0.37 14.25 -8.70
N ILE A 126 0.67 13.82 -9.41
CA ILE A 126 0.71 13.92 -10.88
C ILE A 126 -0.45 13.13 -11.50
N LEU A 127 -0.70 11.93 -10.99
CA LEU A 127 -1.80 11.11 -11.49
C LEU A 127 -3.17 11.69 -11.15
N LEU A 128 -3.31 12.26 -9.96
CA LEU A 128 -4.58 12.86 -9.53
C LEU A 128 -4.93 14.09 -10.38
N GLU A 129 -3.95 14.85 -10.84
CA GLU A 129 -4.18 16.00 -11.72
C GLU A 129 -4.87 15.57 -13.01
N ASP A 130 -4.62 14.37 -13.51
CA ASP A 130 -5.23 13.88 -14.74
C ASP A 130 -6.73 13.63 -14.60
N TYR A 131 -7.26 13.61 -13.37
CA TYR A 131 -8.69 13.37 -13.11
C TYR A 131 -9.46 14.65 -12.76
N GLU A 132 -8.81 15.79 -12.80
CA GLU A 132 -9.47 17.06 -12.51
C GLU A 132 -10.07 17.72 -13.74
#